data_72825f800110d6d7d6e04733210627b0
#
_entry.id   72825f800110d6d7d6e04733210627b0
#
_cell.length_a   1.000
_cell.length_b   1.000
_cell.length_c   1.000
_cell.angle_alpha   90.00
_cell.angle_beta   90.00
_cell.angle_gamma   90.00
#
_symmetry.space_group_name_H-M   'P 1'
#
loop_
_entity.id
_entity.type
_entity.pdbx_description
1 polymer ?
#
loop_
_entity_poly.entity_id
_entity_poly.type
_entity_poly.pdbx_seq_one_letter_code
_entity_poly.pdbx_strand_id
1 'polypeptide(L)'
;VYKRQGFPTDVKLQPKQKVDTLLINASECEVWLTSDTQEMLECSDDIIRGIKAVLQYTGIPKCIIGIENNKPECIDLLCKKTKDDSTIEVKPLPSVYGTGAELILIEKCLGREVPHGGLPADAGAIVMNVTSVSTLGKYLATGMPVVSRCITVDGDACAKPQNLIVPVGTAYEDVLNAAGLKGGVELGKVVAGGAMMGPAVENLSYP
;
A
#
# COMPACT_ATOMS: atom_id res chain seq x y z
N VAL A 1 -4.39 20.83 6.70
CA VAL A 1 -3.87 19.69 7.48
C VAL A 1 -4.54 18.38 7.03
N TYR A 2 -5.85 18.36 6.91
CA TYR A 2 -6.59 17.13 6.56
C TYR A 2 -6.30 16.56 5.14
N LYS A 3 -5.84 17.38 4.20
CA LYS A 3 -5.55 16.96 2.82
C LYS A 3 -4.33 16.03 2.69
N ARG A 4 -3.50 15.92 3.73
CA ARG A 4 -2.28 15.08 3.73
C ARG A 4 -2.41 13.79 4.54
N GLN A 5 -3.55 13.56 5.21
CA GLN A 5 -3.72 12.42 6.12
C GLN A 5 -4.34 11.16 5.46
N GLY A 6 -4.62 11.21 4.16
CA GLY A 6 -5.31 10.13 3.48
C GLY A 6 -6.80 10.04 3.89
N PHE A 7 -7.50 9.07 3.33
CA PHE A 7 -8.92 8.85 3.64
C PHE A 7 -9.05 8.08 4.96
N PRO A 8 -9.89 8.52 5.93
CA PRO A 8 -10.04 7.86 7.22
C PRO A 8 -10.52 6.41 7.07
N THR A 9 -9.80 5.47 7.68
CA THR A 9 -10.09 4.04 7.57
C THR A 9 -11.43 3.66 8.18
N ASP A 10 -11.82 4.29 9.29
CA ASP A 10 -13.11 4.09 9.96
C ASP A 10 -14.29 4.43 9.03
N VAL A 11 -14.20 5.55 8.31
CA VAL A 11 -15.20 5.94 7.29
C VAL A 11 -15.23 4.94 6.14
N LYS A 12 -14.06 4.49 5.68
CA LYS A 12 -13.96 3.50 4.59
C LYS A 12 -14.59 2.15 4.96
N LEU A 13 -14.48 1.73 6.23
CA LEU A 13 -15.02 0.46 6.72
C LEU A 13 -16.50 0.52 7.11
N GLN A 14 -17.16 1.68 7.02
CA GLN A 14 -18.58 1.86 7.32
C GLN A 14 -19.33 2.45 6.11
N PRO A 15 -19.27 1.82 4.93
CA PRO A 15 -20.00 2.30 3.77
C PRO A 15 -21.51 2.21 3.99
N LYS A 16 -22.24 3.15 3.37
CA LYS A 16 -23.72 3.10 3.38
C LYS A 16 -24.26 2.04 2.40
N GLN A 17 -23.47 1.72 1.38
CA GLN A 17 -23.79 0.74 0.34
C GLN A 17 -23.52 -0.68 0.84
N LYS A 18 -24.20 -1.66 0.22
CA LYS A 18 -23.92 -3.07 0.46
C LYS A 18 -22.59 -3.43 -0.23
N VAL A 19 -21.62 -3.82 0.56
CA VAL A 19 -20.30 -4.28 0.09
C VAL A 19 -20.22 -5.79 0.27
N ASP A 20 -19.71 -6.49 -0.74
CA ASP A 20 -19.54 -7.95 -0.74
C ASP A 20 -18.11 -8.41 -0.86
N THR A 21 -17.18 -7.50 -1.18
CA THR A 21 -15.78 -7.83 -1.40
C THR A 21 -14.83 -6.80 -0.79
N LEU A 22 -13.85 -7.28 -0.02
CA LEU A 22 -12.67 -6.53 0.39
C LEU A 22 -11.57 -6.73 -0.67
N LEU A 23 -11.07 -5.66 -1.26
CA LEU A 23 -9.92 -5.68 -2.15
C LEU A 23 -8.69 -5.16 -1.42
N ILE A 24 -7.64 -5.96 -1.36
CA ILE A 24 -6.33 -5.50 -0.91
C ILE A 24 -5.51 -5.10 -2.14
N ASN A 25 -5.18 -3.83 -2.19
CA ASN A 25 -4.29 -3.28 -3.20
C ASN A 25 -2.84 -3.59 -2.81
N ALA A 26 -2.28 -4.60 -3.42
CA ALA A 26 -0.89 -5.00 -3.32
C ALA A 26 -0.15 -4.76 -4.66
N SER A 27 -0.72 -3.92 -5.52
CA SER A 27 -0.14 -3.48 -6.79
C SER A 27 0.71 -2.25 -6.55
N GLU A 28 2.01 -2.43 -6.51
CA GLU A 28 3.01 -1.36 -6.35
C GLU A 28 3.48 -0.92 -7.74
N CYS A 29 2.54 -0.27 -8.49
CA CYS A 29 2.76 0.07 -9.90
C CYS A 29 3.57 1.37 -10.10
N GLU A 30 3.86 2.11 -9.06
CA GLU A 30 4.71 3.30 -9.13
C GLU A 30 6.18 2.90 -9.34
N VAL A 31 6.87 3.61 -10.20
CA VAL A 31 8.24 3.28 -10.62
C VAL A 31 9.21 3.36 -9.44
N TRP A 32 10.10 2.36 -9.31
CA TRP A 32 11.14 2.20 -8.30
C TRP A 32 10.67 2.00 -6.85
N LEU A 33 9.39 2.03 -6.57
CA LEU A 33 8.90 1.73 -5.23
C LEU A 33 8.93 0.21 -4.96
N THR A 34 9.36 -0.14 -3.74
CA THR A 34 9.47 -1.54 -3.27
C THR A 34 9.03 -1.72 -1.81
N SER A 35 8.48 -0.68 -1.19
CA SER A 35 8.07 -0.71 0.22
C SER A 35 6.90 -1.66 0.48
N ASP A 36 5.89 -1.70 -0.40
CA ASP A 36 4.76 -2.63 -0.29
C ASP A 36 5.20 -4.07 -0.58
N THR A 37 6.14 -4.26 -1.52
CA THR A 37 6.77 -5.57 -1.78
C THR A 37 7.48 -6.09 -0.54
N GLN A 38 8.30 -5.26 0.12
CA GLN A 38 9.00 -5.62 1.36
C GLN A 38 8.01 -5.93 2.49
N GLU A 39 6.95 -5.14 2.61
CA GLU A 39 5.89 -5.38 3.60
C GLU A 39 5.20 -6.75 3.38
N MET A 40 4.93 -7.13 2.13
CA MET A 40 4.36 -8.44 1.82
C MET A 40 5.30 -9.59 2.20
N LEU A 41 6.58 -9.45 1.96
CA LEU A 41 7.57 -10.49 2.25
C LEU A 41 7.81 -10.65 3.76
N GLU A 42 7.96 -9.55 4.50
CA GLU A 42 8.34 -9.58 5.90
C GLU A 42 7.16 -9.63 6.87
N CYS A 43 6.01 -9.03 6.50
CA CYS A 43 4.88 -8.83 7.40
C CYS A 43 3.60 -9.56 6.92
N SER A 44 3.74 -10.64 6.14
CA SER A 44 2.61 -11.37 5.58
C SER A 44 1.62 -11.90 6.63
N ASP A 45 2.08 -12.26 7.85
CA ASP A 45 1.20 -12.69 8.93
C ASP A 45 0.34 -11.55 9.47
N ASP A 46 0.88 -10.35 9.53
CA ASP A 46 0.14 -9.16 9.94
C ASP A 46 -0.87 -8.75 8.86
N ILE A 47 -0.52 -8.88 7.58
CA ILE A 47 -1.46 -8.69 6.46
C ILE A 47 -2.67 -9.61 6.62
N ILE A 48 -2.45 -10.92 6.79
CA ILE A 48 -3.54 -11.90 6.95
C ILE A 48 -4.36 -11.62 8.21
N ARG A 49 -3.71 -11.29 9.33
CA ARG A 49 -4.41 -10.91 10.58
C ARG A 49 -5.30 -9.69 10.36
N GLY A 50 -4.77 -8.67 9.70
CA GLY A 50 -5.53 -7.45 9.39
C GLY A 50 -6.72 -7.71 8.47
N ILE A 51 -6.55 -8.52 7.40
CA ILE A 51 -7.62 -8.93 6.52
C ILE A 51 -8.74 -9.63 7.31
N LYS A 52 -8.40 -10.65 8.11
CA LYS A 52 -9.37 -11.40 8.91
C LYS A 52 -10.14 -10.50 9.86
N ALA A 53 -9.45 -9.56 10.50
CA ALA A 53 -10.11 -8.60 11.38
C ALA A 53 -11.10 -7.69 10.63
N VAL A 54 -10.75 -7.21 9.43
CA VAL A 54 -11.66 -6.41 8.61
C VAL A 54 -12.87 -7.23 8.17
N LEU A 55 -12.68 -8.45 7.67
CA LEU A 55 -13.77 -9.33 7.27
C LEU A 55 -14.72 -9.62 8.45
N GLN A 56 -14.17 -9.92 9.62
CA GLN A 56 -14.96 -10.16 10.83
C GLN A 56 -15.73 -8.92 11.29
N TYR A 57 -15.10 -7.75 11.27
CA TYR A 57 -15.72 -6.49 11.70
C TYR A 57 -16.84 -6.04 10.77
N THR A 58 -16.60 -6.14 9.45
CA THR A 58 -17.54 -5.65 8.44
C THR A 58 -18.60 -6.66 8.02
N GLY A 59 -18.38 -7.96 8.28
CA GLY A 59 -19.21 -9.04 7.79
C GLY A 59 -19.09 -9.30 6.29
N ILE A 60 -18.08 -8.73 5.62
CA ILE A 60 -17.80 -8.96 4.20
C ILE A 60 -17.36 -10.42 4.02
N PRO A 61 -17.95 -11.18 3.08
CA PRO A 61 -17.74 -12.63 2.98
C PRO A 61 -16.41 -13.03 2.35
N LYS A 62 -15.77 -12.15 1.57
CA LYS A 62 -14.52 -12.48 0.87
C LYS A 62 -13.56 -11.33 0.71
N CYS A 63 -12.28 -11.70 0.57
CA CYS A 63 -11.18 -10.79 0.26
C CYS A 63 -10.45 -11.24 -1.01
N ILE A 64 -10.04 -10.30 -1.86
CA ILE A 64 -9.13 -10.55 -2.97
C ILE A 64 -7.89 -9.67 -2.77
N ILE A 65 -6.71 -10.27 -2.83
CA ILE A 65 -5.42 -9.56 -2.80
C ILE A 65 -4.94 -9.43 -4.24
N GLY A 66 -5.02 -8.22 -4.82
CA GLY A 66 -4.52 -7.94 -6.17
C GLY A 66 -3.04 -7.62 -6.15
N ILE A 67 -2.21 -8.46 -6.77
CA ILE A 67 -0.74 -8.32 -6.80
C ILE A 67 -0.27 -8.34 -8.26
N GLU A 68 0.67 -7.47 -8.62
CA GLU A 68 1.28 -7.51 -9.95
C GLU A 68 2.09 -8.79 -10.18
N ASN A 69 1.98 -9.35 -11.38
CA ASN A 69 2.62 -10.62 -11.75
C ASN A 69 4.16 -10.58 -11.84
N ASN A 70 4.75 -9.39 -11.73
CA ASN A 70 6.21 -9.21 -11.61
C ASN A 70 6.73 -9.43 -10.17
N LYS A 71 5.87 -9.84 -9.23
CA LYS A 71 6.20 -10.12 -7.82
C LYS A 71 5.90 -11.58 -7.44
N PRO A 72 6.51 -12.57 -8.11
CA PRO A 72 6.19 -14.00 -7.92
C PRO A 72 6.41 -14.47 -6.49
N GLU A 73 7.47 -14.01 -5.83
CA GLU A 73 7.78 -14.37 -4.43
C GLU A 73 6.66 -13.95 -3.45
N CYS A 74 6.10 -12.75 -3.63
CA CYS A 74 4.98 -12.28 -2.82
C CYS A 74 3.71 -13.10 -3.09
N ILE A 75 3.44 -13.41 -4.37
CA ILE A 75 2.29 -14.22 -4.78
C ILE A 75 2.40 -15.60 -4.14
N ASP A 76 3.54 -16.30 -4.32
CA ASP A 76 3.76 -17.63 -3.79
C ASP A 76 3.63 -17.67 -2.25
N LEU A 77 4.22 -16.69 -1.57
CA LEU A 77 4.15 -16.58 -0.12
C LEU A 77 2.71 -16.40 0.37
N LEU A 78 1.97 -15.47 -0.21
CA LEU A 78 0.59 -15.18 0.20
C LEU A 78 -0.35 -16.32 -0.18
N CYS A 79 -0.21 -16.93 -1.36
CA CYS A 79 -0.94 -18.13 -1.74
C CYS A 79 -0.72 -19.27 -0.74
N LYS A 80 0.54 -19.51 -0.33
CA LYS A 80 0.88 -20.54 0.65
C LYS A 80 0.22 -20.25 2.01
N LYS A 81 0.19 -19.00 2.44
CA LYS A 81 -0.39 -18.60 3.73
C LYS A 81 -1.92 -18.60 3.75
N THR A 82 -2.56 -18.45 2.60
CA THR A 82 -4.03 -18.39 2.47
C THR A 82 -4.65 -19.68 1.94
N LYS A 83 -3.85 -20.71 1.61
CA LYS A 83 -4.30 -21.95 0.97
C LYS A 83 -5.47 -22.66 1.67
N ASP A 84 -5.53 -22.57 3.01
CA ASP A 84 -6.55 -23.22 3.83
C ASP A 84 -7.71 -22.28 4.21
N ASP A 85 -7.74 -21.07 3.64
CA ASP A 85 -8.74 -20.02 3.91
C ASP A 85 -9.47 -19.63 2.64
N SER A 86 -10.61 -20.23 2.40
CA SER A 86 -11.44 -20.01 1.20
C SER A 86 -12.02 -18.60 1.11
N THR A 87 -11.90 -17.77 2.16
CA THR A 87 -12.39 -16.39 2.15
C THR A 87 -11.39 -15.42 1.54
N ILE A 88 -10.11 -15.83 1.35
CA ILE A 88 -9.04 -14.98 0.83
C ILE A 88 -8.49 -15.56 -0.46
N GLU A 89 -8.60 -14.82 -1.54
CA GLU A 89 -8.05 -15.13 -2.87
C GLU A 89 -6.84 -14.25 -3.16
N VAL A 90 -5.75 -14.83 -3.67
CA VAL A 90 -4.62 -14.07 -4.23
C VAL A 90 -4.77 -14.05 -5.74
N LYS A 91 -4.88 -12.85 -6.32
CA LYS A 91 -5.10 -12.66 -7.76
C LYS A 91 -3.93 -11.95 -8.42
N PRO A 92 -3.13 -12.65 -9.25
CA PRO A 92 -2.10 -12.01 -10.05
C PRO A 92 -2.72 -11.07 -11.09
N LEU A 93 -2.15 -9.88 -11.22
CA LEU A 93 -2.59 -8.82 -12.14
C LEU A 93 -1.46 -8.45 -13.11
N PRO A 94 -1.78 -7.95 -14.31
CA PRO A 94 -0.76 -7.45 -15.23
C PRO A 94 0.06 -6.32 -14.60
N SER A 95 1.40 -6.37 -14.77
CA SER A 95 2.30 -5.30 -14.34
C SER A 95 2.29 -4.17 -15.37
N VAL A 96 1.30 -3.29 -15.22
CA VAL A 96 1.09 -2.11 -16.07
C VAL A 96 0.85 -0.92 -15.17
N TYR A 97 1.48 0.22 -15.47
CA TYR A 97 1.26 1.45 -14.73
C TYR A 97 -0.24 1.79 -14.61
N GLY A 98 -0.68 2.10 -13.41
CA GLY A 98 -2.07 2.38 -13.09
C GLY A 98 -2.89 1.16 -12.64
N THR A 99 -2.37 -0.07 -12.69
CA THR A 99 -3.07 -1.26 -12.16
C THR A 99 -3.48 -1.10 -10.69
N GLY A 100 -2.68 -0.37 -9.90
CA GLY A 100 -2.98 -0.04 -8.50
C GLY A 100 -3.99 1.08 -8.28
N ALA A 101 -4.49 1.75 -9.32
CA ALA A 101 -5.56 2.72 -9.16
C ALA A 101 -6.85 2.01 -8.73
N GLU A 102 -7.53 2.53 -7.69
CA GLU A 102 -8.67 1.82 -7.05
C GLU A 102 -9.74 1.38 -8.07
N LEU A 103 -10.10 2.24 -9.03
CA LEU A 103 -11.13 1.92 -10.01
C LEU A 103 -10.68 0.84 -11.00
N ILE A 104 -9.42 0.91 -11.45
CA ILE A 104 -8.82 -0.09 -12.34
C ILE A 104 -8.68 -1.43 -11.60
N LEU A 105 -8.28 -1.40 -10.34
CA LEU A 105 -8.17 -2.60 -9.51
C LEU A 105 -9.53 -3.30 -9.36
N ILE A 106 -10.61 -2.55 -9.14
CA ILE A 106 -11.97 -3.09 -9.04
C ILE A 106 -12.36 -3.75 -10.36
N GLU A 107 -12.15 -3.08 -11.49
CA GLU A 107 -12.45 -3.64 -12.81
C GLU A 107 -11.64 -4.92 -13.06
N LYS A 108 -10.32 -4.92 -12.81
CA LYS A 108 -9.45 -6.08 -13.00
C LYS A 108 -9.78 -7.24 -12.06
N CYS A 109 -10.11 -6.96 -10.81
CA CYS A 109 -10.38 -7.99 -9.81
C CYS A 109 -11.81 -8.54 -9.90
N LEU A 110 -12.80 -7.67 -10.13
CA LEU A 110 -14.22 -8.00 -10.01
C LEU A 110 -14.98 -7.98 -11.34
N GLY A 111 -14.42 -7.37 -12.39
CA GLY A 111 -15.14 -7.11 -13.64
C GLY A 111 -16.30 -6.11 -13.45
N ARG A 112 -16.21 -5.24 -12.45
CA ARG A 112 -17.23 -4.25 -12.12
C ARG A 112 -16.72 -2.85 -12.42
N GLU A 113 -17.61 -1.99 -12.91
CA GLU A 113 -17.33 -0.58 -13.11
C GLU A 113 -17.87 0.25 -11.95
N VAL A 114 -17.09 1.22 -11.48
CA VAL A 114 -17.55 2.23 -10.54
C VAL A 114 -18.23 3.34 -11.34
N PRO A 115 -19.46 3.72 -10.99
CA PRO A 115 -20.16 4.81 -11.70
C PRO A 115 -19.34 6.11 -11.70
N HIS A 116 -19.51 6.93 -12.75
CA HIS A 116 -18.82 8.22 -12.83
C HIS A 116 -19.09 9.09 -11.59
N GLY A 117 -18.02 9.55 -10.93
CA GLY A 117 -18.11 10.29 -9.66
C GLY A 117 -18.47 9.43 -8.44
N GLY A 118 -18.62 8.11 -8.62
CA GLY A 118 -18.90 7.16 -7.55
C GLY A 118 -17.66 6.75 -6.74
N LEU A 119 -17.91 5.96 -5.71
CA LEU A 119 -16.90 5.38 -4.82
C LEU A 119 -16.79 3.86 -5.03
N PRO A 120 -15.70 3.21 -4.63
CA PRO A 120 -15.55 1.76 -4.64
C PRO A 120 -16.75 1.00 -4.06
N ALA A 121 -17.37 1.53 -3.01
CA ALA A 121 -18.56 0.95 -2.38
C ALA A 121 -19.79 0.88 -3.31
N ASP A 122 -19.90 1.78 -4.29
CA ASP A 122 -20.99 1.74 -5.28
C ASP A 122 -20.84 0.56 -6.25
N ALA A 123 -19.64 0.01 -6.37
CA ALA A 123 -19.37 -1.24 -7.08
C ALA A 123 -19.31 -2.46 -6.12
N GLY A 124 -19.73 -2.31 -4.87
CA GLY A 124 -19.77 -3.38 -3.88
C GLY A 124 -18.41 -3.76 -3.29
N ALA A 125 -17.42 -2.90 -3.36
CA ALA A 125 -16.06 -3.15 -2.89
C ALA A 125 -15.57 -2.12 -1.87
N ILE A 126 -14.74 -2.58 -0.92
CA ILE A 126 -13.84 -1.73 -0.14
C ILE A 126 -12.42 -2.01 -0.60
N VAL A 127 -11.64 -0.97 -0.89
CA VAL A 127 -10.23 -1.10 -1.29
C VAL A 127 -9.34 -0.60 -0.15
N MET A 128 -8.38 -1.43 0.27
CA MET A 128 -7.35 -1.07 1.25
C MET A 128 -5.96 -1.37 0.68
N ASN A 129 -5.01 -0.47 0.90
CA ASN A 129 -3.60 -0.75 0.57
C ASN A 129 -3.04 -1.84 1.50
N VAL A 130 -2.13 -2.67 0.98
CA VAL A 130 -1.54 -3.82 1.69
C VAL A 130 -0.80 -3.39 2.97
N THR A 131 -0.04 -2.30 2.95
CA THR A 131 0.64 -1.75 4.13
C THR A 131 -0.38 -1.23 5.16
N SER A 132 -1.52 -0.67 4.73
CA SER A 132 -2.56 -0.20 5.66
C SER A 132 -3.20 -1.36 6.41
N VAL A 133 -3.51 -2.47 5.74
CA VAL A 133 -4.08 -3.65 6.41
C VAL A 133 -3.06 -4.38 7.27
N SER A 134 -1.78 -4.42 6.86
CA SER A 134 -0.68 -4.92 7.69
C SER A 134 -0.54 -4.12 8.97
N THR A 135 -0.57 -2.79 8.88
CA THR A 135 -0.52 -1.90 10.04
C THR A 135 -1.65 -2.18 11.03
N LEU A 136 -2.87 -2.43 10.54
CA LEU A 136 -3.98 -2.86 11.38
C LEU A 136 -3.69 -4.19 12.08
N GLY A 137 -3.14 -5.16 11.35
CA GLY A 137 -2.74 -6.45 11.91
C GLY A 137 -1.66 -6.34 12.98
N LYS A 138 -0.66 -5.49 12.77
CA LYS A 138 0.39 -5.16 13.76
C LYS A 138 -0.21 -4.53 15.02
N TYR A 139 -1.11 -3.56 14.83
CA TYR A 139 -1.79 -2.91 15.96
C TYR A 139 -2.59 -3.92 16.79
N LEU A 140 -3.34 -4.80 16.16
CA LEU A 140 -4.12 -5.83 16.87
C LEU A 140 -3.25 -6.84 17.64
N ALA A 141 -2.03 -7.09 17.15
CA ALA A 141 -1.09 -7.97 17.81
C ALA A 141 -0.36 -7.32 18.99
N THR A 142 -0.05 -6.02 18.89
CA THR A 142 0.90 -5.35 19.79
C THR A 142 0.29 -4.21 20.59
N GLY A 143 -0.83 -3.64 20.17
CA GLY A 143 -1.39 -2.40 20.73
C GLY A 143 -0.60 -1.15 20.33
N MET A 144 0.48 -1.29 19.54
CA MET A 144 1.33 -0.16 19.15
C MET A 144 0.71 0.61 17.97
N PRO A 145 0.46 1.92 18.09
CA PRO A 145 -0.05 2.73 16.99
C PRO A 145 1.00 2.91 15.89
N VAL A 146 0.60 3.57 14.79
CA VAL A 146 1.50 3.87 13.68
C VAL A 146 2.52 4.92 14.10
N VAL A 147 3.71 4.51 14.46
CA VAL A 147 4.83 5.38 14.87
C VAL A 147 5.99 5.37 13.87
N SER A 148 5.96 4.45 12.90
CA SER A 148 6.98 4.35 11.85
C SER A 148 6.37 3.86 10.54
N ARG A 149 7.08 4.08 9.45
CA ARG A 149 6.71 3.64 8.10
C ARG A 149 7.91 3.08 7.37
N CYS A 150 7.68 2.04 6.57
CA CYS A 150 8.63 1.63 5.54
C CYS A 150 8.46 2.56 4.34
N ILE A 151 9.56 3.14 3.88
CA ILE A 151 9.61 3.98 2.69
C ILE A 151 10.74 3.52 1.77
N THR A 152 10.56 3.68 0.47
CA THR A 152 11.63 3.48 -0.52
C THR A 152 12.36 4.79 -0.73
N VAL A 153 13.69 4.77 -0.70
CA VAL A 153 14.56 5.87 -1.09
C VAL A 153 15.37 5.44 -2.29
N ASP A 154 15.16 6.09 -3.42
CA ASP A 154 15.80 5.77 -4.69
C ASP A 154 15.98 7.04 -5.52
N GLY A 155 16.68 6.93 -6.63
CA GLY A 155 16.92 7.99 -7.60
C GLY A 155 18.37 8.04 -8.05
N ASP A 156 18.62 8.80 -9.09
CA ASP A 156 19.94 8.91 -9.72
C ASP A 156 20.99 9.57 -8.81
N ALA A 157 20.58 10.44 -7.89
CA ALA A 157 21.44 11.05 -6.88
C ALA A 157 21.67 10.16 -5.64
N CYS A 158 20.86 9.10 -5.43
CA CYS A 158 20.96 8.24 -4.27
C CYS A 158 22.17 7.30 -4.38
N ALA A 159 23.01 7.28 -3.33
CA ALA A 159 24.18 6.40 -3.31
C ALA A 159 23.81 4.93 -3.03
N LYS A 160 22.82 4.71 -2.18
CA LYS A 160 22.37 3.37 -1.77
C LYS A 160 20.84 3.30 -1.82
N PRO A 161 20.23 3.00 -2.99
CA PRO A 161 18.81 2.73 -3.08
C PRO A 161 18.39 1.62 -2.10
N GLN A 162 17.37 1.89 -1.27
CA GLN A 162 16.95 0.97 -0.22
C GLN A 162 15.58 1.30 0.35
N ASN A 163 15.00 0.35 1.05
CA ASN A 163 13.87 0.59 1.93
C ASN A 163 14.36 0.94 3.34
N LEU A 164 13.77 1.94 3.94
CA LEU A 164 14.08 2.40 5.30
C LEU A 164 12.81 2.37 6.16
N ILE A 165 12.92 1.89 7.39
CA ILE A 165 11.86 2.08 8.40
C ILE A 165 12.19 3.38 9.13
N VAL A 166 11.34 4.38 8.96
CA VAL A 166 11.54 5.70 9.55
C VAL A 166 10.41 6.06 10.53
N PRO A 167 10.71 6.70 11.65
CA PRO A 167 9.68 7.28 12.51
C PRO A 167 8.81 8.29 11.76
N VAL A 168 7.54 8.34 12.09
CA VAL A 168 6.63 9.38 11.56
C VAL A 168 7.09 10.74 12.06
N GLY A 169 7.29 11.68 11.14
CA GLY A 169 7.83 13.00 11.44
C GLY A 169 9.34 13.15 11.19
N THR A 170 10.01 12.12 10.63
CA THR A 170 11.42 12.23 10.19
C THR A 170 11.52 13.20 9.01
N ALA A 171 12.46 14.12 9.07
CA ALA A 171 12.69 15.08 8.00
C ALA A 171 13.26 14.41 6.75
N TYR A 172 12.97 14.95 5.56
CA TYR A 172 13.51 14.41 4.30
C TYR A 172 15.05 14.45 4.28
N GLU A 173 15.68 15.47 4.84
CA GLU A 173 17.13 15.56 4.92
C GLU A 173 17.76 14.42 5.71
N ASP A 174 17.14 13.99 6.82
CA ASP A 174 17.61 12.86 7.62
C ASP A 174 17.51 11.54 6.85
N VAL A 175 16.41 11.36 6.11
CA VAL A 175 16.21 10.20 5.23
C VAL A 175 17.27 10.16 4.13
N LEU A 176 17.53 11.30 3.46
CA LEU A 176 18.53 11.40 2.40
C LEU A 176 19.94 11.17 2.94
N ASN A 177 20.25 11.70 4.14
CA ASN A 177 21.53 11.47 4.81
C ASN A 177 21.73 9.99 5.15
N ALA A 178 20.69 9.29 5.60
CA ALA A 178 20.74 7.86 5.88
C ALA A 178 20.99 7.02 4.62
N ALA A 179 20.34 7.35 3.51
CA ALA A 179 20.53 6.68 2.22
C ALA A 179 21.87 7.06 1.56
N GLY A 180 22.38 8.26 1.86
CA GLY A 180 23.57 8.86 1.28
C GLY A 180 23.33 9.40 -0.13
N LEU A 181 24.05 10.45 -0.47
CA LEU A 181 24.10 11.02 -1.81
C LEU A 181 25.41 10.64 -2.49
N LYS A 182 25.39 10.47 -3.80
CA LYS A 182 26.60 10.22 -4.60
C LYS A 182 27.51 11.44 -4.54
N GLY A 183 28.81 11.23 -4.34
CA GLY A 183 29.78 12.30 -4.30
C GLY A 183 29.81 13.12 -5.60
N GLY A 184 29.84 14.44 -5.48
CA GLY A 184 29.92 15.36 -6.61
C GLY A 184 28.60 15.56 -7.38
N VAL A 185 27.52 15.02 -6.92
CA VAL A 185 26.17 15.22 -7.50
C VAL A 185 25.49 16.38 -6.79
N GLU A 186 25.05 17.37 -7.57
CA GLU A 186 24.16 18.43 -7.08
C GLU A 186 22.72 17.89 -7.05
N LEU A 187 22.05 18.05 -5.91
CA LEU A 187 20.67 17.60 -5.74
C LEU A 187 19.71 18.56 -6.45
N GLY A 188 19.22 18.17 -7.62
CA GLY A 188 18.32 19.01 -8.40
C GLY A 188 16.89 19.04 -7.85
N LYS A 189 16.37 17.89 -7.44
CA LYS A 189 14.98 17.77 -6.97
C LYS A 189 14.79 16.52 -6.10
N VAL A 190 14.00 16.65 -5.05
CA VAL A 190 13.46 15.52 -4.28
C VAL A 190 11.96 15.41 -4.55
N VAL A 191 11.49 14.20 -4.80
CA VAL A 191 10.07 13.91 -5.06
C VAL A 191 9.54 12.99 -3.97
N ALA A 192 8.44 13.37 -3.33
CA ALA A 192 7.78 12.56 -2.32
C ALA A 192 6.59 11.81 -2.91
N GLY A 193 6.61 10.47 -2.83
CA GLY A 193 5.48 9.63 -3.27
C GLY A 193 5.66 8.99 -4.65
N GLY A 194 6.86 9.03 -5.22
CA GLY A 194 7.21 8.34 -6.45
C GLY A 194 7.40 9.24 -7.67
N ALA A 195 8.12 8.74 -8.66
CA ALA A 195 8.60 9.52 -9.79
C ALA A 195 7.48 10.03 -10.72
N MET A 196 6.34 9.30 -10.78
CA MET A 196 5.23 9.62 -11.69
C MET A 196 4.17 10.49 -11.04
N MET A 197 3.86 10.26 -9.75
CA MET A 197 2.72 10.89 -9.05
C MET A 197 3.13 11.84 -7.94
N GLY A 198 4.40 11.80 -7.49
CA GLY A 198 4.86 12.54 -6.33
C GLY A 198 5.05 14.03 -6.60
N PRO A 199 4.69 14.92 -5.65
CA PRO A 199 5.05 16.32 -5.70
C PRO A 199 6.54 16.52 -5.39
N ALA A 200 7.12 17.60 -5.93
CA ALA A 200 8.44 18.04 -5.52
C ALA A 200 8.42 18.58 -4.09
N VAL A 201 9.46 18.24 -3.33
CA VAL A 201 9.66 18.72 -1.96
C VAL A 201 10.38 20.06 -2.02
N GLU A 202 9.76 21.11 -1.47
CA GLU A 202 10.32 22.46 -1.46
C GLU A 202 11.32 22.69 -0.32
N ASN A 203 11.09 22.03 0.83
CA ASN A 203 11.94 22.18 2.01
C ASN A 203 12.23 20.82 2.64
N LEU A 204 13.49 20.42 2.64
CA LEU A 204 13.95 19.12 3.13
C LEU A 204 13.96 19.01 4.66
N SER A 205 13.90 20.13 5.40
CA SER A 205 13.81 20.11 6.86
C SER A 205 12.39 19.73 7.39
N TYR A 206 11.40 19.65 6.51
CA TYR A 206 10.07 19.19 6.87
C TYR A 206 9.94 17.67 6.75
N PRO A 207 9.05 17.06 7.56
CA PRO A 207 8.72 15.62 7.46
C PRO A 207 7.75 15.30 6.34
#